data_5f2c35156a5645f25298beeb65e6080d
#
_entry.id   5f2c35156a5645f25298beeb65e6080d
#
_cell.length_a   1.000
_cell.length_b   1.000
_cell.length_c   1.000
_cell.angle_alpha   90.00
_cell.angle_beta   90.00
_cell.angle_gamma   90.00
#
_symmetry.space_group_name_H-M   'P 1'
#
loop_
_entity.id
_entity.type
_entity.pdbx_description
1 polymer ?
#
loop_
_entity_poly.entity_id
_entity_poly.type
_entity_poly.pdbx_seq_one_letter_code
_entity_poly.pdbx_strand_id
1 'polypeptide(L)'
;MTNINTACVKNNASYQVNNASPNKETISSNFCQRLAQWGNKSLNNGEERAIAVERIKEAYNLNMASLDLSYLDLSELPPIPSTVNTLNLENNCLTCLDFTDNASLANINLSFNKINTITFPNESKLENIYIDHNNLESLDLKNQHSLVNLEAQNNNLKKINISDSYKLKFLNLNYNKLASLDLSRQESLIELSAHHNMI
;
A
#
# COMPACT_ATOMS: atom_id res chain seq x y z
N MET A 1 0.93 20.03 23.16
CA MET A 1 0.46 18.63 23.37
C MET A 1 -0.76 18.45 22.49
N THR A 2 -0.55 18.05 21.28
CA THR A 2 -1.58 17.89 20.26
C THR A 2 -1.71 16.42 19.92
N ASN A 3 -2.89 15.89 20.11
CA ASN A 3 -3.28 14.51 19.88
C ASN A 3 -2.99 14.11 18.45
N ILE A 4 -2.11 13.14 18.30
CA ILE A 4 -1.78 12.49 17.05
C ILE A 4 -2.73 11.33 16.86
N ASN A 5 -3.66 11.52 15.92
CA ASN A 5 -4.09 10.58 14.89
C ASN A 5 -4.45 9.15 15.31
N THR A 6 -5.68 9.01 15.77
CA THR A 6 -6.37 7.72 16.00
C THR A 6 -7.19 7.28 14.77
N ALA A 7 -6.77 7.57 13.55
CA ALA A 7 -7.59 7.37 12.36
C ALA A 7 -7.26 6.13 11.52
N CYS A 8 -6.18 5.42 11.81
CA CYS A 8 -5.91 4.12 11.20
C CYS A 8 -6.35 3.00 12.17
N VAL A 9 -7.61 3.04 12.61
CA VAL A 9 -8.17 1.95 13.40
C VAL A 9 -8.37 0.76 12.46
N LYS A 10 -7.59 -0.31 12.70
CA LYS A 10 -7.87 -1.62 12.11
C LYS A 10 -9.34 -1.94 12.31
N ASN A 11 -10.13 -1.94 11.26
CA ASN A 11 -11.43 -2.57 11.24
C ASN A 11 -11.25 -4.12 11.24
N ASN A 12 -10.36 -4.61 12.09
CA ASN A 12 -10.27 -6.01 12.45
C ASN A 12 -11.28 -6.25 13.56
N ALA A 13 -12.53 -6.53 13.18
CA ALA A 13 -13.42 -7.23 14.07
C ALA A 13 -12.68 -8.52 14.46
N SER A 14 -12.28 -8.60 15.74
CA SER A 14 -11.66 -9.78 16.34
C SER A 14 -12.64 -10.94 16.26
N TYR A 15 -12.55 -11.73 15.21
CA TYR A 15 -13.20 -13.04 15.19
C TYR A 15 -12.36 -14.00 16.01
N GLN A 16 -12.97 -14.57 17.03
CA GLN A 16 -12.44 -15.70 17.78
C GLN A 16 -12.10 -16.82 16.80
N VAL A 17 -10.79 -17.08 16.65
CA VAL A 17 -10.29 -18.16 15.80
C VAL A 17 -10.53 -19.46 16.55
N ASN A 18 -11.53 -20.23 16.15
CA ASN A 18 -11.58 -21.66 16.46
C ASN A 18 -10.40 -22.33 15.74
N ASN A 19 -9.58 -23.08 16.49
CA ASN A 19 -8.32 -23.73 16.09
C ASN A 19 -8.49 -24.89 15.08
N ALA A 20 -9.32 -24.73 14.05
CA ALA A 20 -9.34 -25.60 12.87
C ALA A 20 -8.84 -24.78 11.67
N SER A 21 -7.90 -25.29 10.92
CA SER A 21 -7.47 -24.67 9.65
C SER A 21 -8.70 -24.36 8.81
N PRO A 22 -8.95 -23.09 8.43
CA PRO A 22 -10.17 -22.75 7.72
C PRO A 22 -10.18 -23.47 6.36
N ASN A 23 -11.29 -24.15 6.10
CA ASN A 23 -11.56 -24.80 4.83
C ASN A 23 -11.67 -23.72 3.73
N LYS A 24 -11.35 -24.07 2.48
CA LYS A 24 -11.37 -23.16 1.32
C LYS A 24 -12.72 -22.45 1.13
N GLU A 25 -13.83 -23.12 1.46
CA GLU A 25 -15.18 -22.54 1.44
C GLU A 25 -15.40 -21.47 2.53
N THR A 26 -14.83 -21.67 3.72
CA THR A 26 -14.94 -20.70 4.84
C THR A 26 -14.15 -19.42 4.53
N ILE A 27 -12.97 -19.54 3.92
CA ILE A 27 -12.15 -18.41 3.47
C ILE A 27 -12.87 -17.64 2.36
N SER A 28 -13.46 -18.34 1.40
CA SER A 28 -14.24 -17.76 0.31
C SER A 28 -15.43 -16.96 0.81
N SER A 29 -16.21 -17.53 1.75
CA SER A 29 -17.38 -16.85 2.31
C SER A 29 -17.00 -15.58 3.10
N ASN A 30 -15.90 -15.62 3.86
CA ASN A 30 -15.40 -14.47 4.62
C ASN A 30 -14.94 -13.33 3.71
N PHE A 31 -14.16 -13.64 2.65
CA PHE A 31 -13.73 -12.62 1.70
C PHE A 31 -14.90 -11.93 1.00
N CYS A 32 -15.86 -12.71 0.48
CA CYS A 32 -17.04 -12.18 -0.20
C CYS A 32 -17.90 -11.33 0.74
N GLN A 33 -18.03 -11.73 2.02
CA GLN A 33 -18.75 -10.95 3.02
C GLN A 33 -18.07 -9.61 3.32
N ARG A 34 -16.76 -9.60 3.52
CA ARG A 34 -15.95 -8.38 3.73
C ARG A 34 -16.06 -7.44 2.53
N LEU A 35 -15.97 -7.97 1.33
CA LEU A 35 -16.10 -7.18 0.10
C LEU A 35 -17.50 -6.58 -0.04
N ALA A 36 -18.56 -7.33 0.26
CA ALA A 36 -19.94 -6.82 0.24
C ALA A 36 -20.12 -5.71 1.30
N GLN A 37 -19.61 -5.89 2.50
CA GLN A 37 -19.66 -4.88 3.56
C GLN A 37 -18.94 -3.60 3.16
N TRP A 38 -17.74 -3.72 2.57
CA TRP A 38 -16.98 -2.58 2.08
C TRP A 38 -17.71 -1.86 0.93
N GLY A 39 -18.24 -2.61 -0.04
CA GLY A 39 -18.95 -2.06 -1.20
C GLY A 39 -20.24 -1.34 -0.85
N ASN A 40 -20.94 -1.79 0.20
CA ASN A 40 -22.21 -1.20 0.65
C ASN A 40 -22.02 -0.01 1.62
N LYS A 41 -20.79 0.27 2.05
CA LYS A 41 -20.50 1.38 2.95
C LYS A 41 -20.64 2.72 2.19
N SER A 42 -21.65 3.49 2.56
CA SER A 42 -21.84 4.83 2.02
C SER A 42 -20.90 5.81 2.72
N LEU A 43 -19.87 6.31 2.03
CA LEU A 43 -18.92 7.24 2.62
C LEU A 43 -18.88 8.59 1.92
N ASN A 44 -18.77 8.65 0.60
CA ASN A 44 -18.66 9.91 -0.13
C ASN A 44 -19.42 9.84 -1.46
N ASN A 45 -19.99 10.96 -1.86
CA ASN A 45 -20.56 11.12 -3.21
C ASN A 45 -19.39 11.13 -4.23
N GLY A 46 -19.40 10.19 -5.15
CA GLY A 46 -18.43 10.12 -6.26
C GLY A 46 -17.53 8.88 -6.25
N GLU A 47 -17.48 8.10 -5.17
CA GLU A 47 -16.71 6.85 -5.18
C GLU A 47 -17.33 5.78 -6.08
N GLU A 48 -16.51 5.23 -6.98
CA GLU A 48 -16.92 4.18 -7.92
C GLU A 48 -16.78 2.76 -7.29
N ARG A 49 -17.32 2.59 -6.07
CA ARG A 49 -17.21 1.32 -5.32
C ARG A 49 -17.86 0.14 -6.03
N ALA A 50 -18.93 0.37 -6.77
CA ALA A 50 -19.58 -0.69 -7.54
C ALA A 50 -18.62 -1.28 -8.59
N ILE A 51 -17.90 -0.42 -9.32
CA ILE A 51 -16.88 -0.84 -10.29
C ILE A 51 -15.73 -1.56 -9.59
N ALA A 52 -15.25 -1.04 -8.45
CA ALA A 52 -14.22 -1.70 -7.67
C ALA A 52 -14.64 -3.11 -7.23
N VAL A 53 -15.87 -3.26 -6.70
CA VAL A 53 -16.41 -4.58 -6.29
C VAL A 53 -16.47 -5.56 -7.46
N GLU A 54 -16.88 -5.12 -8.64
CA GLU A 54 -16.93 -5.99 -9.84
C GLU A 54 -15.52 -6.44 -10.24
N ARG A 55 -14.55 -5.54 -10.36
CA ARG A 55 -13.16 -5.86 -10.69
C ARG A 55 -12.53 -6.80 -9.65
N ILE A 56 -12.78 -6.58 -8.36
CA ILE A 56 -12.27 -7.42 -7.28
C ILE A 56 -12.89 -8.82 -7.32
N LYS A 57 -14.22 -8.94 -7.58
CA LYS A 57 -14.90 -10.22 -7.74
C LYS A 57 -14.35 -11.00 -8.94
N GLU A 58 -14.12 -10.33 -10.05
CA GLU A 58 -13.52 -10.95 -11.23
C GLU A 58 -12.12 -11.48 -10.91
N ALA A 59 -11.25 -10.65 -10.34
CA ALA A 59 -9.90 -11.03 -9.94
C ALA A 59 -9.90 -12.22 -8.96
N TYR A 60 -10.81 -12.22 -8.00
CA TYR A 60 -10.97 -13.30 -7.03
C TYR A 60 -11.41 -14.61 -7.71
N ASN A 61 -12.48 -14.57 -8.53
CA ASN A 61 -13.06 -15.76 -9.17
C ASN A 61 -12.11 -16.40 -10.18
N LEU A 62 -11.33 -15.58 -10.90
CA LEU A 62 -10.38 -16.03 -11.93
C LEU A 62 -8.97 -16.24 -11.39
N ASN A 63 -8.73 -16.06 -10.06
CA ASN A 63 -7.41 -16.12 -9.43
C ASN A 63 -6.38 -15.22 -10.13
N MET A 64 -6.78 -14.01 -10.51
CA MET A 64 -5.91 -13.09 -11.21
C MET A 64 -4.75 -12.63 -10.30
N ALA A 65 -3.57 -12.48 -10.90
CA ALA A 65 -2.40 -11.97 -10.23
C ALA A 65 -2.34 -10.42 -10.24
N SER A 66 -3.09 -9.78 -11.13
CA SER A 66 -3.13 -8.32 -11.29
C SER A 66 -4.53 -7.79 -11.04
N LEU A 67 -4.62 -6.64 -10.36
CA LEU A 67 -5.86 -5.94 -10.08
C LEU A 67 -5.66 -4.44 -10.28
N ASP A 68 -6.48 -3.86 -11.17
CA ASP A 68 -6.49 -2.42 -11.42
C ASP A 68 -7.74 -1.78 -10.81
N LEU A 69 -7.51 -0.89 -9.84
CA LEU A 69 -8.50 -0.10 -9.13
C LEU A 69 -8.17 1.41 -9.22
N SER A 70 -7.47 1.83 -10.28
CA SER A 70 -7.13 3.24 -10.51
C SER A 70 -8.35 4.05 -10.94
N TYR A 71 -8.31 5.37 -10.63
CA TYR A 71 -9.32 6.35 -11.08
C TYR A 71 -10.75 6.03 -10.62
N LEU A 72 -10.94 5.58 -9.39
CA LEU A 72 -12.25 5.22 -8.82
C LEU A 72 -12.67 6.11 -7.63
N ASP A 73 -11.93 7.20 -7.38
CA ASP A 73 -12.16 8.12 -6.25
C ASP A 73 -12.28 7.44 -4.87
N LEU A 74 -11.66 6.26 -4.71
CA LEU A 74 -11.73 5.48 -3.47
C LEU A 74 -11.07 6.21 -2.31
N SER A 75 -11.75 6.30 -1.18
CA SER A 75 -11.22 6.90 0.07
C SER A 75 -10.71 5.86 1.08
N GLU A 76 -11.04 4.59 0.88
CA GLU A 76 -10.62 3.47 1.74
C GLU A 76 -10.11 2.29 0.91
N LEU A 77 -9.11 1.58 1.45
CA LEU A 77 -8.58 0.36 0.83
C LEU A 77 -9.66 -0.74 0.83
N PRO A 78 -10.03 -1.30 -0.33
CA PRO A 78 -10.90 -2.45 -0.39
C PRO A 78 -10.18 -3.73 0.06
N PRO A 79 -10.94 -4.81 0.36
CA PRO A 79 -10.35 -6.14 0.51
C PRO A 79 -9.66 -6.58 -0.78
N ILE A 80 -8.38 -6.95 -0.70
CA ILE A 80 -7.59 -7.40 -1.84
C ILE A 80 -7.49 -8.94 -1.83
N PRO A 81 -7.77 -9.64 -2.96
CA PRO A 81 -7.58 -11.09 -3.06
C PRO A 81 -6.12 -11.48 -2.81
N SER A 82 -5.89 -12.57 -2.08
CA SER A 82 -4.53 -13.04 -1.73
C SER A 82 -3.70 -13.51 -2.93
N THR A 83 -4.33 -13.75 -4.08
CA THR A 83 -3.68 -14.10 -5.35
C THR A 83 -3.05 -12.91 -6.04
N VAL A 84 -3.49 -11.69 -5.70
CA VAL A 84 -3.00 -10.45 -6.32
C VAL A 84 -1.58 -10.16 -5.84
N ASN A 85 -0.67 -10.02 -6.80
CA ASN A 85 0.70 -9.59 -6.58
C ASN A 85 1.03 -8.24 -7.23
N THR A 86 0.19 -7.78 -8.17
CA THR A 86 0.31 -6.48 -8.83
C THR A 86 -0.98 -5.71 -8.63
N LEU A 87 -0.90 -4.60 -7.89
CA LEU A 87 -2.05 -3.78 -7.49
C LEU A 87 -1.86 -2.34 -7.96
N ASN A 88 -2.82 -1.85 -8.73
CA ASN A 88 -2.88 -0.44 -9.12
C ASN A 88 -4.02 0.27 -8.39
N LEU A 89 -3.68 1.28 -7.60
CA LEU A 89 -4.59 2.17 -6.86
C LEU A 89 -4.32 3.65 -7.19
N GLU A 90 -3.67 3.91 -8.31
CA GLU A 90 -3.33 5.27 -8.77
C GLU A 90 -4.57 6.16 -8.89
N ASN A 91 -4.39 7.46 -8.65
CA ASN A 91 -5.46 8.47 -8.80
C ASN A 91 -6.74 8.10 -8.05
N ASN A 92 -6.61 7.96 -6.73
CA ASN A 92 -7.72 7.79 -5.81
C ASN A 92 -7.66 8.85 -4.69
N CYS A 93 -8.50 8.72 -3.69
CA CYS A 93 -8.56 9.62 -2.54
C CYS A 93 -8.09 8.96 -1.23
N LEU A 94 -7.24 7.94 -1.33
CA LEU A 94 -6.78 7.14 -0.20
C LEU A 94 -5.92 7.98 0.76
N THR A 95 -6.11 7.82 2.07
CA THR A 95 -5.39 8.60 3.08
C THR A 95 -4.53 7.77 4.01
N CYS A 96 -5.01 6.60 4.38
CA CYS A 96 -4.34 5.70 5.33
C CYS A 96 -4.43 4.27 4.80
N LEU A 97 -3.30 3.59 4.68
CA LEU A 97 -3.24 2.24 4.11
C LEU A 97 -2.56 1.26 5.06
N ASP A 98 -3.15 0.10 5.20
CA ASP A 98 -2.56 -1.03 5.93
C ASP A 98 -2.52 -2.26 5.02
N PHE A 99 -1.32 -2.64 4.58
CA PHE A 99 -1.06 -3.82 3.74
C PHE A 99 -0.51 -4.99 4.54
N THR A 100 -0.54 -4.97 5.87
CA THR A 100 0.07 -6.02 6.71
C THR A 100 -0.40 -7.44 6.39
N ASP A 101 -1.63 -7.58 5.87
CA ASP A 101 -2.21 -8.86 5.46
C ASP A 101 -1.96 -9.22 3.98
N ASN A 102 -1.23 -8.38 3.22
CA ASN A 102 -1.06 -8.50 1.77
C ASN A 102 0.38 -8.88 1.38
N ALA A 103 0.96 -9.88 2.05
CA ALA A 103 2.36 -10.30 1.83
C ALA A 103 2.66 -10.84 0.42
N SER A 104 1.63 -11.12 -0.39
CA SER A 104 1.80 -11.59 -1.78
C SER A 104 2.14 -10.46 -2.75
N LEU A 105 1.92 -9.19 -2.37
CA LEU A 105 2.19 -8.04 -3.23
C LEU A 105 3.66 -7.94 -3.59
N ALA A 106 3.92 -7.79 -4.89
CA ALA A 106 5.24 -7.55 -5.46
C ALA A 106 5.33 -6.15 -6.10
N ASN A 107 4.26 -5.71 -6.76
CA ASN A 107 4.20 -4.42 -7.42
C ASN A 107 2.97 -3.65 -6.96
N ILE A 108 3.17 -2.42 -6.48
CA ILE A 108 2.07 -1.56 -6.08
C ILE A 108 2.24 -0.15 -6.68
N ASN A 109 1.15 0.37 -7.24
CA ASN A 109 1.05 1.75 -7.66
C ASN A 109 0.01 2.48 -6.80
N LEU A 110 0.47 3.44 -6.01
CA LEU A 110 -0.29 4.27 -5.09
C LEU A 110 -0.15 5.76 -5.43
N SER A 111 0.41 6.08 -6.59
CA SER A 111 0.69 7.45 -7.02
C SER A 111 -0.59 8.29 -7.09
N PHE A 112 -0.47 9.59 -6.89
CA PHE A 112 -1.60 10.52 -6.97
C PHE A 112 -2.75 10.17 -6.04
N ASN A 113 -2.45 10.07 -4.74
CA ASN A 113 -3.42 9.88 -3.66
C ASN A 113 -3.25 10.98 -2.59
N LYS A 114 -3.83 10.78 -1.43
CA LYS A 114 -3.72 11.69 -0.26
C LYS A 114 -3.08 10.98 0.93
N ILE A 115 -2.24 9.97 0.66
CA ILE A 115 -1.69 9.06 1.68
C ILE A 115 -0.77 9.83 2.62
N ASN A 116 -1.08 9.78 3.90
CA ASN A 116 -0.25 10.34 4.97
C ASN A 116 0.38 9.27 5.86
N THR A 117 -0.21 8.07 5.89
CA THR A 117 0.32 6.90 6.61
C THR A 117 0.16 5.63 5.80
N ILE A 118 1.18 4.79 5.83
CA ILE A 118 1.17 3.48 5.18
C ILE A 118 1.95 2.47 6.01
N THR A 119 1.43 1.24 6.06
CA THR A 119 2.10 0.10 6.72
C THR A 119 2.22 -1.04 5.73
N PHE A 120 3.40 -1.65 5.68
CA PHE A 120 3.69 -2.83 4.85
C PHE A 120 3.80 -4.10 5.71
N PRO A 121 3.67 -5.30 5.12
CA PRO A 121 3.97 -6.55 5.80
C PRO A 121 5.42 -6.53 6.33
N ASN A 122 5.66 -7.16 7.47
CA ASN A 122 7.00 -7.21 8.07
C ASN A 122 8.03 -7.90 7.16
N GLU A 123 7.59 -8.90 6.41
CA GLU A 123 8.36 -9.54 5.33
C GLU A 123 7.46 -9.61 4.10
N SER A 124 7.85 -8.96 3.04
CA SER A 124 7.05 -8.91 1.81
C SER A 124 7.89 -9.29 0.59
N LYS A 125 7.17 -9.48 -0.52
CA LYS A 125 7.77 -9.71 -1.84
C LYS A 125 7.83 -8.42 -2.67
N LEU A 126 7.62 -7.26 -2.05
CA LEU A 126 7.60 -5.99 -2.75
C LEU A 126 8.91 -5.71 -3.46
N GLU A 127 8.81 -5.58 -4.78
CA GLU A 127 9.89 -5.27 -5.69
C GLU A 127 9.78 -3.83 -6.22
N ASN A 128 8.56 -3.38 -6.51
CA ASN A 128 8.31 -2.05 -7.05
C ASN A 128 7.22 -1.32 -6.25
N ILE A 129 7.54 -0.13 -5.77
CA ILE A 129 6.64 0.75 -5.05
C ILE A 129 6.62 2.11 -5.75
N TYR A 130 5.46 2.50 -6.27
CA TYR A 130 5.16 3.83 -6.79
C TYR A 130 4.20 4.52 -5.81
N ILE A 131 4.66 5.57 -5.11
CA ILE A 131 3.92 6.27 -4.06
C ILE A 131 4.12 7.79 -4.15
N ASP A 132 4.49 8.24 -5.32
CA ASP A 132 4.68 9.65 -5.61
C ASP A 132 3.37 10.45 -5.54
N HIS A 133 3.49 11.79 -5.43
CA HIS A 133 2.35 12.69 -5.32
C HIS A 133 1.36 12.29 -4.22
N ASN A 134 1.88 12.21 -2.99
CA ASN A 134 1.14 11.90 -1.77
C ASN A 134 1.50 12.90 -0.64
N ASN A 135 1.07 12.63 0.59
CA ASN A 135 1.25 13.51 1.75
C ASN A 135 2.11 12.89 2.85
N LEU A 136 2.96 11.90 2.52
CA LEU A 136 3.77 11.19 3.51
C LEU A 136 4.79 12.12 4.18
N GLU A 137 4.86 12.12 5.52
CA GLU A 137 5.91 12.77 6.29
C GLU A 137 7.05 11.82 6.67
N SER A 138 6.80 10.53 6.66
CA SER A 138 7.80 9.49 6.85
C SER A 138 7.41 8.22 6.10
N LEU A 139 8.41 7.46 5.68
CA LEU A 139 8.24 6.17 5.03
C LEU A 139 9.19 5.16 5.65
N ASP A 140 8.63 4.10 6.24
CA ASP A 140 9.39 3.01 6.84
C ASP A 140 9.26 1.76 5.96
N LEU A 141 10.37 1.35 5.35
CA LEU A 141 10.49 0.18 4.48
C LEU A 141 11.42 -0.87 5.13
N LYS A 142 11.42 -0.92 6.46
CA LYS A 142 12.14 -1.96 7.19
C LYS A 142 11.69 -3.35 6.74
N ASN A 143 12.65 -4.28 6.64
CA ASN A 143 12.45 -5.66 6.21
C ASN A 143 11.91 -5.83 4.77
N GLN A 144 12.00 -4.79 3.91
CA GLN A 144 11.62 -4.90 2.51
C GLN A 144 12.83 -5.34 1.65
N HIS A 145 13.30 -6.58 1.89
CA HIS A 145 14.55 -7.10 1.31
C HIS A 145 14.51 -7.33 -0.21
N SER A 146 13.32 -7.37 -0.80
CA SER A 146 13.12 -7.60 -2.24
C SER A 146 13.01 -6.32 -3.04
N LEU A 147 12.96 -5.15 -2.40
CA LEU A 147 12.70 -3.87 -3.05
C LEU A 147 13.81 -3.51 -4.04
N VAL A 148 13.41 -3.24 -5.29
CA VAL A 148 14.27 -2.89 -6.42
C VAL A 148 14.05 -1.45 -6.87
N ASN A 149 12.80 -1.00 -6.90
CA ASN A 149 12.43 0.33 -7.35
C ASN A 149 11.52 1.04 -6.34
N LEU A 150 11.87 2.28 -6.00
CA LEU A 150 11.06 3.16 -5.16
C LEU A 150 10.92 4.54 -5.81
N GLU A 151 9.69 4.88 -6.21
CA GLU A 151 9.28 6.21 -6.64
C GLU A 151 8.46 6.88 -5.55
N ALA A 152 9.06 7.84 -4.82
CA ALA A 152 8.42 8.52 -3.70
C ALA A 152 8.58 10.05 -3.77
N GLN A 153 8.80 10.59 -4.98
CA GLN A 153 8.91 12.02 -5.22
C GLN A 153 7.57 12.73 -4.93
N ASN A 154 7.65 14.05 -4.74
CA ASN A 154 6.47 14.89 -4.47
C ASN A 154 5.66 14.41 -3.24
N ASN A 155 6.35 14.27 -2.11
CA ASN A 155 5.78 13.99 -0.81
C ASN A 155 6.27 15.05 0.21
N ASN A 156 6.03 14.82 1.50
CA ASN A 156 6.51 15.67 2.59
C ASN A 156 7.55 14.96 3.46
N LEU A 157 8.29 13.99 2.91
CA LEU A 157 9.17 13.11 3.67
C LEU A 157 10.27 13.90 4.37
N LYS A 158 10.28 13.84 5.70
CA LYS A 158 11.36 14.33 6.58
C LYS A 158 12.35 13.23 6.93
N LYS A 159 11.92 11.96 6.82
CA LYS A 159 12.73 10.77 7.07
C LYS A 159 12.23 9.59 6.23
N ILE A 160 13.17 8.75 5.87
CA ILE A 160 12.92 7.47 5.19
C ILE A 160 13.81 6.39 5.83
N ASN A 161 13.29 5.18 5.99
CA ASN A 161 14.05 4.03 6.41
C ASN A 161 14.05 2.98 5.30
N ILE A 162 15.20 2.79 4.67
CA ILE A 162 15.46 1.81 3.60
C ILE A 162 16.61 0.87 3.98
N SER A 163 16.96 0.80 5.28
CA SER A 163 18.16 0.11 5.77
C SER A 163 18.25 -1.36 5.37
N ASP A 164 17.13 -2.02 5.10
CA ASP A 164 17.06 -3.43 4.76
C ASP A 164 16.78 -3.68 3.26
N SER A 165 16.72 -2.62 2.45
CA SER A 165 16.44 -2.70 1.02
C SER A 165 17.72 -2.88 0.19
N TYR A 166 18.44 -3.98 0.40
CA TYR A 166 19.77 -4.23 -0.18
C TYR A 166 19.77 -4.39 -1.71
N LYS A 167 18.61 -4.69 -2.30
CA LYS A 167 18.43 -4.88 -3.74
C LYS A 167 17.99 -3.61 -4.47
N LEU A 168 17.84 -2.49 -3.72
CA LEU A 168 17.36 -1.23 -4.29
C LEU A 168 18.31 -0.72 -5.35
N LYS A 169 17.78 -0.54 -6.57
CA LYS A 169 18.52 -0.06 -7.76
C LYS A 169 18.12 1.34 -8.17
N PHE A 170 16.85 1.66 -8.06
CA PHE A 170 16.28 2.92 -8.51
C PHE A 170 15.54 3.59 -7.35
N LEU A 171 15.98 4.81 -7.01
CA LEU A 171 15.44 5.56 -5.89
C LEU A 171 15.18 7.00 -6.30
N ASN A 172 13.91 7.39 -6.33
CA ASN A 172 13.50 8.75 -6.59
C ASN A 172 12.80 9.36 -5.36
N LEU A 173 13.45 10.35 -4.78
CA LEU A 173 13.01 11.11 -3.61
C LEU A 173 12.92 12.61 -3.89
N ASN A 174 12.87 13.03 -5.16
CA ASN A 174 12.78 14.44 -5.53
C ASN A 174 11.60 15.13 -4.86
N TYR A 175 11.75 16.43 -4.60
CA TYR A 175 10.66 17.24 -4.03
C TYR A 175 10.10 16.68 -2.73
N ASN A 176 10.99 16.50 -1.74
CA ASN A 176 10.66 16.10 -0.38
C ASN A 176 11.28 17.08 0.64
N LYS A 177 11.32 16.73 1.91
CA LYS A 177 11.83 17.57 3.02
C LYS A 177 12.91 16.87 3.83
N LEU A 178 13.68 15.95 3.17
CA LEU A 178 14.72 15.18 3.84
C LEU A 178 15.89 16.09 4.24
N ALA A 179 16.30 16.04 5.50
CA ALA A 179 17.50 16.71 6.01
C ALA A 179 18.75 15.82 5.98
N SER A 180 18.57 14.53 5.80
CA SER A 180 19.63 13.52 5.64
C SER A 180 19.09 12.30 4.92
N LEU A 181 19.99 11.57 4.27
CA LEU A 181 19.70 10.30 3.62
C LEU A 181 20.87 9.33 3.85
N ASP A 182 20.59 8.21 4.54
CA ASP A 182 21.58 7.16 4.77
C ASP A 182 21.48 6.11 3.65
N LEU A 183 22.53 6.00 2.85
CA LEU A 183 22.67 5.04 1.76
C LEU A 183 23.77 4.02 2.03
N SER A 184 24.27 3.93 3.25
CA SER A 184 25.43 3.10 3.63
C SER A 184 25.24 1.61 3.35
N ARG A 185 23.99 1.16 3.16
CA ARG A 185 23.65 -0.25 2.91
C ARG A 185 23.07 -0.52 1.52
N GLN A 186 22.97 0.49 0.64
CA GLN A 186 22.36 0.37 -0.69
C GLN A 186 23.43 0.12 -1.76
N GLU A 187 24.19 -0.97 -1.62
CA GLU A 187 25.29 -1.33 -2.52
C GLU A 187 24.84 -1.63 -3.95
N SER A 188 23.58 -1.95 -4.17
CA SER A 188 22.99 -2.23 -5.50
C SER A 188 22.48 -0.99 -6.22
N LEU A 189 22.54 0.21 -5.60
CA LEU A 189 21.94 1.42 -6.14
C LEU A 189 22.62 1.85 -7.45
N ILE A 190 21.80 2.02 -8.50
CA ILE A 190 22.24 2.42 -9.84
C ILE A 190 21.88 3.88 -10.09
N GLU A 191 20.67 4.27 -9.68
CA GLU A 191 20.15 5.62 -9.92
C GLU A 191 19.55 6.19 -8.65
N LEU A 192 19.95 7.41 -8.32
CA LEU A 192 19.44 8.20 -7.22
C LEU A 192 19.00 9.57 -7.72
N SER A 193 17.77 9.94 -7.43
CA SER A 193 17.26 11.29 -7.59
C SER A 193 16.74 11.81 -6.24
N ALA A 194 17.37 12.86 -5.71
CA ALA A 194 17.01 13.45 -4.41
C ALA A 194 17.03 14.98 -4.46
N HIS A 195 16.80 15.57 -5.65
CA HIS A 195 16.73 17.02 -5.84
C HIS A 195 15.57 17.65 -5.06
N HIS A 196 15.71 18.93 -4.74
CA HIS A 196 14.69 19.66 -3.99
C HIS A 196 14.34 19.01 -2.64
N ASN A 197 15.38 18.71 -1.86
CA ASN A 197 15.37 18.32 -0.45
C ASN A 197 16.17 19.31 0.37
N MET A 198 16.42 19.02 1.66
CA MET A 198 17.21 19.85 2.58
C MET A 198 18.55 19.17 2.95
N ILE A 199 18.99 18.20 2.15
CA ILE A 199 20.23 17.44 2.35
C ILE A 199 21.42 18.33 2.01
#